data_a9f9247e8caba1a06f316741827d8e5f
#
_entry.id   a9f9247e8caba1a06f316741827d8e5f
#
_cell.length_a   1.000
_cell.length_b   1.000
_cell.length_c   1.000
_cell.angle_alpha   90.00
_cell.angle_beta   90.00
_cell.angle_gamma   90.00
#
_symmetry.space_group_name_H-M   'P 1'
#
loop_
_entity.id
_entity.type
_entity.pdbx_description
1 polymer ?
#
loop_
_entity_poly.entity_id
_entity_poly.type
_entity_poly.pdbx_seq_one_letter_code
_entity_poly.pdbx_strand_id
1 'polypeptide(L)'
;PLVQQAVAAGFTAIDTANQLIHYEEALVGEALVALAKQGTPRARLFLQTKFTPVNGQDHRTPYDAQADLTTQVTQSFASSLAHLHTDYLDSYVLHGPYGRRGLSDADWEVWAAIESLYDAGKTKMIGISNVTADQLTLLCARAAHKPMVVQNRCYAALGWDQDVRAICRTHGIIYQGFSLLTANRELFADPEVRA
;
A
#
# COMPACT_ATOMS: atom_id res chain seq x y z
N PRO A 1 -7.39 -14.25 13.82
CA PRO A 1 -7.21 -15.65 13.38
C PRO A 1 -6.72 -15.78 11.95
N LEU A 2 -7.31 -15.05 10.94
CA LEU A 2 -6.94 -15.21 9.52
C LEU A 2 -5.47 -14.90 9.23
N VAL A 3 -4.92 -13.79 9.75
CA VAL A 3 -3.50 -13.44 9.58
C VAL A 3 -2.60 -14.53 10.16
N GLN A 4 -2.92 -15.05 11.34
CA GLN A 4 -2.14 -16.13 11.95
C GLN A 4 -2.19 -17.43 11.10
N GLN A 5 -3.36 -17.77 10.57
CA GLN A 5 -3.52 -18.92 9.67
C GLN A 5 -2.72 -18.74 8.39
N ALA A 6 -2.73 -17.55 7.78
CA ALA A 6 -1.94 -17.24 6.60
C ALA A 6 -0.44 -17.37 6.87
N VAL A 7 0.04 -16.85 8.00
CA VAL A 7 1.45 -16.97 8.38
C VAL A 7 1.83 -18.45 8.64
N ALA A 8 0.98 -19.20 9.31
CA ALA A 8 1.18 -20.64 9.50
C ALA A 8 1.20 -21.43 8.18
N ALA A 9 0.48 -20.96 7.15
CA ALA A 9 0.50 -21.49 5.79
C ALA A 9 1.70 -21.03 4.95
N GLY A 10 2.60 -20.21 5.52
CA GLY A 10 3.83 -19.77 4.86
C GLY A 10 3.79 -18.38 4.24
N PHE A 11 2.68 -17.62 4.35
CA PHE A 11 2.64 -16.24 3.90
C PHE A 11 3.38 -15.34 4.90
N THR A 12 4.40 -14.62 4.42
CA THR A 12 5.23 -13.74 5.26
C THR A 12 5.03 -12.26 4.97
N ALA A 13 4.27 -11.91 3.93
CA ALA A 13 3.95 -10.53 3.56
C ALA A 13 2.50 -10.22 3.91
N ILE A 14 2.30 -9.12 4.64
CA ILE A 14 1.01 -8.64 5.11
C ILE A 14 0.80 -7.23 4.55
N ASP A 15 -0.29 -7.02 3.84
CA ASP A 15 -0.73 -5.74 3.30
C ASP A 15 -2.02 -5.27 3.98
N THR A 16 -2.03 -4.04 4.45
CA THR A 16 -3.19 -3.37 5.04
C THR A 16 -3.24 -1.89 4.65
N ALA A 17 -4.13 -1.11 5.24
CA ALA A 17 -4.18 0.34 5.08
C ALA A 17 -4.84 1.00 6.29
N ASN A 18 -4.45 2.21 6.60
CA ASN A 18 -5.10 3.04 7.63
C ASN A 18 -6.37 3.68 7.06
N GLN A 19 -7.36 2.84 6.81
CA GLN A 19 -8.64 3.20 6.18
C GLN A 19 -9.71 2.20 6.62
N LEU A 20 -10.61 2.63 7.49
CA LEU A 20 -11.60 1.76 8.14
C LEU A 20 -12.80 1.36 7.25
N ILE A 21 -12.87 1.83 6.00
CA ILE A 21 -13.92 1.39 5.06
C ILE A 21 -13.72 -0.09 4.68
N HIS A 22 -12.46 -0.50 4.49
CA HIS A 22 -12.13 -1.83 3.97
C HIS A 22 -11.06 -2.59 4.78
N TYR A 23 -10.42 -1.94 5.75
CA TYR A 23 -9.27 -2.48 6.47
C TYR A 23 -9.43 -2.32 7.98
N GLU A 24 -8.85 -3.25 8.73
CA GLU A 24 -8.81 -3.24 10.21
C GLU A 24 -7.38 -3.41 10.70
N GLU A 25 -6.59 -2.32 10.65
CA GLU A 25 -5.17 -2.33 11.02
C GLU A 25 -4.94 -2.85 12.46
N ALA A 26 -5.82 -2.46 13.38
CA ALA A 26 -5.70 -2.88 14.78
C ALA A 26 -5.79 -4.42 14.95
N LEU A 27 -6.69 -5.08 14.21
CA LEU A 27 -6.79 -6.54 14.22
C LEU A 27 -5.56 -7.22 13.59
N VAL A 28 -4.91 -6.56 12.62
CA VAL A 28 -3.62 -7.02 12.11
C VAL A 28 -2.56 -6.93 13.21
N GLY A 29 -2.50 -5.82 13.93
CA GLY A 29 -1.57 -5.62 15.04
C GLY A 29 -1.74 -6.63 16.16
N GLU A 30 -2.99 -6.92 16.58
CA GLU A 30 -3.28 -7.99 17.54
C GLU A 30 -2.74 -9.35 17.05
N ALA A 31 -2.89 -9.64 15.76
CA ALA A 31 -2.36 -10.86 15.18
C ALA A 31 -0.83 -10.90 15.19
N LEU A 32 -0.15 -9.76 14.92
CA LEU A 32 1.31 -9.64 15.00
C LEU A 32 1.83 -9.90 16.41
N VAL A 33 1.17 -9.34 17.43
CA VAL A 33 1.50 -9.59 18.85
C VAL A 33 1.33 -11.07 19.20
N ALA A 34 0.25 -11.70 18.73
CA ALA A 34 0.03 -13.13 18.96
C ALA A 34 1.08 -14.01 18.26
N LEU A 35 1.46 -13.68 17.02
CA LEU A 35 2.50 -14.37 16.25
C LEU A 35 3.87 -14.25 16.93
N ALA A 36 4.21 -13.08 17.48
CA ALA A 36 5.45 -12.90 18.22
C ALA A 36 5.52 -13.81 19.45
N LYS A 37 4.41 -13.94 20.22
CA LYS A 37 4.30 -14.88 21.34
C LYS A 37 4.42 -16.35 20.92
N GLN A 38 4.09 -16.67 19.68
CA GLN A 38 4.18 -18.01 19.08
C GLN A 38 5.54 -18.28 18.42
N GLY A 39 6.52 -17.37 18.54
CA GLY A 39 7.87 -17.53 18.02
C GLY A 39 8.07 -17.00 16.59
N THR A 40 7.12 -16.24 16.04
CA THR A 40 7.30 -15.53 14.77
C THR A 40 7.55 -14.05 15.05
N PRO A 41 8.81 -13.60 15.14
CA PRO A 41 9.13 -12.21 15.44
C PRO A 41 8.77 -11.29 14.26
N ARG A 42 8.52 -9.99 14.57
CA ARG A 42 8.19 -8.93 13.59
C ARG A 42 9.18 -8.91 12.40
N ALA A 43 10.46 -9.10 12.65
CA ALA A 43 11.50 -9.07 11.63
C ALA A 43 11.42 -10.18 10.57
N ARG A 44 10.63 -11.24 10.80
CA ARG A 44 10.38 -12.31 9.81
C ARG A 44 9.21 -12.00 8.88
N LEU A 45 8.50 -10.90 9.12
CA LEU A 45 7.32 -10.52 8.38
C LEU A 45 7.59 -9.23 7.60
N PHE A 46 7.17 -9.20 6.34
CA PHE A 46 7.06 -7.97 5.56
C PHE A 46 5.70 -7.33 5.86
N LEU A 47 5.71 -6.10 6.35
CA LEU A 47 4.51 -5.37 6.73
C LEU A 47 4.39 -4.09 5.91
N GLN A 48 3.31 -4.00 5.15
CA GLN A 48 2.94 -2.86 4.32
C GLN A 48 1.63 -2.26 4.81
N THR A 49 1.59 -0.93 4.91
CA THR A 49 0.35 -0.18 5.07
C THR A 49 0.36 1.09 4.21
N LYS A 50 -0.73 1.87 4.25
CA LYS A 50 -0.95 2.94 3.29
C LYS A 50 -1.44 4.22 3.98
N PHE A 51 -0.95 5.36 3.48
CA PHE A 51 -1.61 6.64 3.67
C PHE A 51 -2.79 6.73 2.70
N THR A 52 -3.97 6.91 3.23
CA THR A 52 -5.18 7.15 2.42
C THR A 52 -5.58 8.62 2.55
N PRO A 53 -5.58 9.40 1.44
CA PRO A 53 -6.07 10.76 1.45
C PRO A 53 -7.52 10.89 1.93
N VAL A 54 -7.91 12.09 2.38
CA VAL A 54 -9.24 12.37 2.95
C VAL A 54 -10.40 11.94 2.03
N ASN A 55 -10.24 12.08 0.71
CA ASN A 55 -11.24 11.68 -0.26
C ASN A 55 -11.42 10.16 -0.40
N GLY A 56 -10.53 9.38 0.19
CA GLY A 56 -10.61 7.92 0.27
C GLY A 56 -10.99 7.40 1.67
N GLN A 57 -11.26 8.31 2.62
CA GLN A 57 -11.70 8.01 3.98
C GLN A 57 -13.22 8.18 4.14
N ASP A 58 -13.76 7.70 5.24
CA ASP A 58 -15.07 8.10 5.76
C ASP A 58 -14.88 9.10 6.94
N HIS A 59 -15.89 9.25 7.80
CA HIS A 59 -15.82 10.12 8.97
C HIS A 59 -14.79 9.70 10.04
N ARG A 60 -14.16 8.51 9.91
CA ARG A 60 -13.18 7.94 10.85
C ARG A 60 -11.77 8.11 10.31
N THR A 61 -11.35 9.36 10.07
CA THR A 61 -9.98 9.64 9.62
C THR A 61 -8.98 9.40 10.75
N PRO A 62 -7.83 8.76 10.46
CA PRO A 62 -6.79 8.50 11.45
C PRO A 62 -5.85 9.70 11.69
N TYR A 63 -6.22 10.87 11.25
CA TYR A 63 -5.48 12.13 11.31
C TYR A 63 -6.44 13.32 11.32
N ASP A 64 -5.95 14.49 11.69
CA ASP A 64 -6.72 15.74 11.57
C ASP A 64 -6.88 16.12 10.09
N ALA A 65 -8.10 16.00 9.56
CA ALA A 65 -8.43 16.30 8.17
C ALA A 65 -8.30 17.80 7.82
N GLN A 66 -8.15 18.68 8.81
CA GLN A 66 -7.96 20.12 8.62
C GLN A 66 -6.48 20.54 8.70
N ALA A 67 -5.59 19.64 9.11
CA ALA A 67 -4.15 19.89 9.12
C ALA A 67 -3.59 19.97 7.68
N ASP A 68 -2.38 20.52 7.53
CA ASP A 68 -1.63 20.41 6.27
C ASP A 68 -1.34 18.95 5.91
N LEU A 69 -1.06 18.70 4.63
CA LEU A 69 -0.92 17.34 4.12
C LEU A 69 0.29 16.59 4.72
N THR A 70 1.37 17.30 4.98
CA THR A 70 2.55 16.71 5.65
C THR A 70 2.19 16.23 7.06
N THR A 71 1.42 17.03 7.80
CA THR A 71 0.89 16.66 9.12
C THR A 71 -0.07 15.48 9.03
N GLN A 72 -0.98 15.45 8.06
CA GLN A 72 -1.89 14.31 7.84
C GLN A 72 -1.12 13.01 7.60
N VAL A 73 -0.09 13.02 6.74
CA VAL A 73 0.77 11.84 6.47
C VAL A 73 1.47 11.39 7.74
N THR A 74 2.07 12.30 8.49
CA THR A 74 2.81 12.00 9.73
C THR A 74 1.90 11.41 10.82
N GLN A 75 0.71 12.00 11.01
CA GLN A 75 -0.28 11.50 11.97
C GLN A 75 -0.82 10.12 11.55
N SER A 76 -1.15 9.93 10.27
CA SER A 76 -1.59 8.63 9.75
C SER A 76 -0.52 7.56 9.95
N PHE A 77 0.75 7.89 9.68
CA PHE A 77 1.87 6.99 9.90
C PHE A 77 2.03 6.60 11.37
N ALA A 78 1.99 7.58 12.27
CA ALA A 78 2.06 7.33 13.72
C ALA A 78 0.89 6.46 14.22
N SER A 79 -0.32 6.72 13.72
CA SER A 79 -1.51 5.91 13.98
C SER A 79 -1.32 4.46 13.52
N SER A 80 -0.79 4.26 12.30
CA SER A 80 -0.49 2.91 11.78
C SER A 80 0.52 2.17 12.65
N LEU A 81 1.60 2.81 13.09
CA LEU A 81 2.58 2.19 13.99
C LEU A 81 1.93 1.75 15.32
N ALA A 82 1.04 2.59 15.87
CA ALA A 82 0.31 2.27 17.10
C ALA A 82 -0.64 1.09 16.90
N HIS A 83 -1.45 1.09 15.83
CA HIS A 83 -2.36 0.00 15.51
C HIS A 83 -1.63 -1.33 15.28
N LEU A 84 -0.50 -1.29 14.59
CA LEU A 84 0.26 -2.46 14.17
C LEU A 84 1.27 -2.94 15.25
N HIS A 85 1.37 -2.25 16.37
CA HIS A 85 2.30 -2.57 17.46
C HIS A 85 3.76 -2.74 16.98
N THR A 86 4.23 -1.80 16.17
CA THR A 86 5.57 -1.82 15.56
C THR A 86 6.18 -0.42 15.55
N ASP A 87 7.50 -0.32 15.48
CA ASP A 87 8.25 0.93 15.40
C ASP A 87 8.75 1.26 13.99
N TYR A 88 8.56 0.34 13.02
CA TYR A 88 8.90 0.53 11.61
C TYR A 88 7.95 -0.21 10.69
N LEU A 89 7.92 0.23 9.42
CA LEU A 89 7.26 -0.48 8.32
C LEU A 89 8.28 -1.00 7.31
N ASP A 90 7.96 -2.11 6.65
CA ASP A 90 8.75 -2.57 5.51
C ASP A 90 8.36 -1.80 4.25
N SER A 91 7.10 -1.37 4.11
CA SER A 91 6.64 -0.53 3.01
C SER A 91 5.51 0.42 3.46
N TYR A 92 5.61 1.69 3.04
CA TYR A 92 4.54 2.69 3.22
C TYR A 92 4.10 3.23 1.88
N VAL A 93 2.83 3.12 1.57
CA VAL A 93 2.29 3.34 0.23
C VAL A 93 1.28 4.48 0.22
N LEU A 94 1.40 5.45 -0.70
CA LEU A 94 0.30 6.35 -1.04
C LEU A 94 -0.84 5.53 -1.66
N HIS A 95 -2.00 5.50 -1.02
CA HIS A 95 -3.12 4.62 -1.42
C HIS A 95 -3.70 4.96 -2.80
N GLY A 96 -3.51 6.20 -3.24
CA GLY A 96 -3.83 6.68 -4.58
C GLY A 96 -3.63 8.17 -4.71
N PRO A 97 -3.37 8.68 -5.92
CA PRO A 97 -3.32 10.09 -6.20
C PRO A 97 -4.67 10.79 -5.94
N TYR A 98 -4.63 12.09 -5.64
CA TYR A 98 -5.83 12.93 -5.46
C TYR A 98 -6.65 13.06 -6.75
N GLY A 99 -5.99 13.08 -7.90
CA GLY A 99 -6.62 13.19 -9.21
C GLY A 99 -6.44 11.97 -10.10
N ARG A 100 -7.26 11.87 -11.13
CA ARG A 100 -7.18 10.77 -12.11
C ARG A 100 -6.18 11.05 -13.24
N ARG A 101 -5.72 12.29 -13.39
CA ARG A 101 -4.79 12.72 -14.46
C ARG A 101 -3.71 13.61 -13.88
N GLY A 102 -2.47 13.34 -14.26
CA GLY A 102 -1.32 14.06 -13.73
C GLY A 102 -1.13 13.87 -12.22
N LEU A 103 -0.23 14.64 -11.65
CA LEU A 103 0.00 14.74 -10.20
C LEU A 103 -0.14 16.20 -9.82
N SER A 104 -1.03 16.47 -8.86
CA SER A 104 -1.30 17.82 -8.33
C SER A 104 -0.22 18.23 -7.31
N ASP A 105 -0.23 19.50 -6.89
CA ASP A 105 0.64 19.98 -5.81
C ASP A 105 0.40 19.20 -4.52
N ALA A 106 -0.85 18.79 -4.24
CA ALA A 106 -1.18 17.94 -3.10
C ALA A 106 -0.52 16.55 -3.19
N ASP A 107 -0.46 15.95 -4.37
CA ASP A 107 0.23 14.67 -4.57
C ASP A 107 1.73 14.81 -4.31
N TRP A 108 2.34 15.92 -4.74
CA TRP A 108 3.76 16.18 -4.52
C TRP A 108 4.08 16.47 -3.06
N GLU A 109 3.23 17.21 -2.34
CA GLU A 109 3.40 17.47 -0.90
C GLU A 109 3.30 16.16 -0.10
N VAL A 110 2.30 15.34 -0.37
CA VAL A 110 2.15 14.02 0.27
C VAL A 110 3.33 13.11 -0.06
N TRP A 111 3.78 13.09 -1.32
CA TRP A 111 4.94 12.27 -1.69
C TRP A 111 6.20 12.71 -0.96
N ALA A 112 6.48 14.01 -0.87
CA ALA A 112 7.61 14.56 -0.13
C ALA A 112 7.55 14.21 1.37
N ALA A 113 6.36 14.22 1.97
CA ALA A 113 6.18 13.77 3.35
C ALA A 113 6.48 12.27 3.52
N ILE A 114 6.08 11.42 2.57
CA ILE A 114 6.40 9.99 2.56
C ILE A 114 7.92 9.77 2.36
N GLU A 115 8.56 10.52 1.47
CA GLU A 115 10.02 10.52 1.28
C GLU A 115 10.75 10.86 2.58
N SER A 116 10.27 11.86 3.33
CA SER A 116 10.84 12.25 4.62
C SER A 116 10.78 11.14 5.67
N LEU A 117 9.72 10.32 5.67
CA LEU A 117 9.61 9.14 6.53
C LEU A 117 10.62 8.05 6.13
N TYR A 118 10.86 7.90 4.84
CA TYR A 118 11.88 6.99 4.32
C TYR A 118 13.30 7.46 4.70
N ASP A 119 13.62 8.73 4.49
CA ASP A 119 14.92 9.32 4.86
C ASP A 119 15.19 9.22 6.36
N ALA A 120 14.16 9.32 7.17
CA ALA A 120 14.22 9.12 8.62
C ALA A 120 14.35 7.64 9.05
N GLY A 121 14.38 6.69 8.10
CA GLY A 121 14.48 5.25 8.36
C GLY A 121 13.23 4.64 9.03
N LYS A 122 12.08 5.33 8.97
CA LYS A 122 10.82 4.86 9.56
C LYS A 122 10.13 3.79 8.71
N THR A 123 10.39 3.81 7.42
CA THR A 123 9.96 2.77 6.48
C THR A 123 11.14 2.38 5.59
N LYS A 124 11.21 1.11 5.20
CA LYS A 124 12.30 0.60 4.35
C LYS A 124 12.04 0.81 2.86
N MET A 125 10.78 0.93 2.48
CA MET A 125 10.33 1.13 1.10
C MET A 125 9.17 2.11 1.08
N ILE A 126 9.06 2.86 -0.01
CA ILE A 126 7.93 3.73 -0.30
C ILE A 126 7.29 3.36 -1.63
N GLY A 127 5.99 3.59 -1.75
CA GLY A 127 5.25 3.19 -2.93
C GLY A 127 3.99 4.00 -3.19
N ILE A 128 3.35 3.68 -4.30
CA ILE A 128 2.09 4.29 -4.71
C ILE A 128 1.13 3.23 -5.23
N SER A 129 -0.16 3.44 -5.00
CA SER A 129 -1.23 2.55 -5.46
C SER A 129 -2.22 3.30 -6.36
N ASN A 130 -3.01 2.58 -7.14
CA ASN A 130 -4.05 3.14 -8.00
C ASN A 130 -3.53 4.24 -8.94
N VAL A 131 -2.33 4.09 -9.45
CA VAL A 131 -1.61 5.05 -10.29
C VAL A 131 -1.74 4.69 -11.77
N THR A 132 -1.90 5.69 -12.64
CA THR A 132 -1.85 5.49 -14.11
C THR A 132 -0.40 5.48 -14.62
N ALA A 133 -0.19 4.98 -15.84
CA ALA A 133 1.12 4.98 -16.48
C ALA A 133 1.74 6.38 -16.58
N ASP A 134 0.94 7.39 -16.96
CA ASP A 134 1.39 8.78 -17.06
C ASP A 134 1.80 9.34 -15.69
N GLN A 135 0.99 9.09 -14.65
CA GLN A 135 1.30 9.52 -13.27
C GLN A 135 2.57 8.84 -12.76
N LEU A 136 2.72 7.53 -12.99
CA LEU A 136 3.93 6.81 -12.58
C LEU A 136 5.17 7.32 -13.31
N THR A 137 5.06 7.61 -14.60
CA THR A 137 6.15 8.21 -15.40
C THR A 137 6.57 9.56 -14.83
N LEU A 138 5.59 10.43 -14.51
CA LEU A 138 5.86 11.73 -13.88
C LEU A 138 6.53 11.58 -12.52
N LEU A 139 6.06 10.66 -11.70
CA LEU A 139 6.63 10.41 -10.37
C LEU A 139 8.07 9.90 -10.49
N CYS A 140 8.33 8.94 -11.37
CA CYS A 140 9.68 8.42 -11.62
C CYS A 140 10.65 9.48 -12.17
N ALA A 141 10.15 10.47 -12.90
CA ALA A 141 10.98 11.52 -13.48
C ALA A 141 11.34 12.65 -12.51
N ARG A 142 10.51 12.92 -11.51
CA ARG A 142 10.60 14.13 -10.69
C ARG A 142 10.80 13.89 -9.19
N ALA A 143 10.41 12.72 -8.66
CA ALA A 143 10.56 12.40 -7.25
C ALA A 143 12.05 12.31 -6.86
N ALA A 144 12.40 12.74 -5.66
CA ALA A 144 13.73 12.56 -5.10
C ALA A 144 14.02 11.07 -4.87
N HIS A 145 13.06 10.35 -4.32
CA HIS A 145 13.05 8.89 -4.25
C HIS A 145 11.93 8.34 -5.12
N LYS A 146 12.29 7.60 -6.16
CA LYS A 146 11.31 6.90 -6.99
C LYS A 146 10.52 5.89 -6.16
N PRO A 147 9.26 5.61 -6.50
CA PRO A 147 8.53 4.54 -5.84
C PRO A 147 9.29 3.21 -6.00
N MET A 148 9.38 2.46 -4.92
CA MET A 148 9.97 1.12 -4.88
C MET A 148 8.90 0.04 -5.05
N VAL A 149 7.65 0.41 -4.76
CA VAL A 149 6.47 -0.45 -4.86
C VAL A 149 5.37 0.27 -5.61
N VAL A 150 4.71 -0.42 -6.53
CA VAL A 150 3.44 -0.01 -7.14
C VAL A 150 2.40 -1.09 -6.91
N GLN A 151 1.24 -0.71 -6.38
CA GLN A 151 0.15 -1.64 -6.13
C GLN A 151 -1.10 -1.23 -6.90
N ASN A 152 -1.46 -1.95 -7.96
CA ASN A 152 -2.56 -1.62 -8.86
C ASN A 152 -3.53 -2.79 -9.07
N ARG A 153 -4.73 -2.49 -9.57
CA ARG A 153 -5.66 -3.50 -10.07
C ARG A 153 -5.04 -4.24 -11.24
N CYS A 154 -5.00 -5.57 -11.15
CA CYS A 154 -4.40 -6.41 -12.18
C CYS A 154 -5.34 -7.57 -12.51
N TYR A 155 -6.14 -7.40 -13.58
CA TYR A 155 -7.04 -8.44 -14.06
C TYR A 155 -7.30 -8.31 -15.57
N ALA A 156 -7.84 -9.36 -16.18
CA ALA A 156 -7.91 -9.53 -17.64
C ALA A 156 -8.60 -8.38 -18.37
N ALA A 157 -9.77 -7.93 -17.89
CA ALA A 157 -10.55 -6.88 -18.56
C ALA A 157 -9.84 -5.50 -18.60
N LEU A 158 -8.82 -5.29 -17.76
CA LEU A 158 -7.96 -4.11 -17.79
C LEU A 158 -6.61 -4.37 -18.49
N GLY A 159 -6.50 -5.43 -19.29
CA GLY A 159 -5.25 -5.77 -19.99
C GLY A 159 -4.09 -6.06 -19.05
N TRP A 160 -4.36 -6.53 -17.81
CA TRP A 160 -3.35 -6.88 -16.82
C TRP A 160 -2.41 -5.73 -16.43
N ASP A 161 -2.87 -4.50 -16.56
CA ASP A 161 -2.10 -3.28 -16.24
C ASP A 161 -0.72 -3.23 -16.93
N GLN A 162 -0.67 -3.63 -18.21
CA GLN A 162 0.57 -3.88 -18.94
C GLN A 162 1.50 -2.68 -18.98
N ASP A 163 0.97 -1.46 -19.18
CA ASP A 163 1.76 -0.25 -19.32
C ASP A 163 2.46 0.12 -18.00
N VAL A 164 1.74 0.09 -16.88
CA VAL A 164 2.32 0.35 -15.55
C VAL A 164 3.36 -0.73 -15.21
N ARG A 165 3.07 -2.00 -15.50
CA ARG A 165 4.02 -3.09 -15.29
C ARG A 165 5.28 -2.96 -16.15
N ALA A 166 5.18 -2.42 -17.36
CA ALA A 166 6.34 -2.15 -18.21
C ALA A 166 7.22 -1.06 -17.60
N ILE A 167 6.63 0.05 -17.10
CA ILE A 167 7.36 1.10 -16.39
C ILE A 167 8.03 0.54 -15.14
N CYS A 168 7.31 -0.27 -14.35
CA CYS A 168 7.87 -0.91 -13.16
C CYS A 168 9.12 -1.75 -13.49
N ARG A 169 9.08 -2.55 -14.56
CA ARG A 169 10.25 -3.34 -15.00
C ARG A 169 11.43 -2.45 -15.39
N THR A 170 11.18 -1.36 -16.11
CA THR A 170 12.22 -0.41 -16.55
C THR A 170 12.93 0.26 -15.38
N HIS A 171 12.21 0.54 -14.29
CA HIS A 171 12.74 1.24 -13.12
C HIS A 171 13.11 0.31 -11.95
N GLY A 172 12.96 -1.01 -12.07
CA GLY A 172 13.23 -1.95 -10.98
C GLY A 172 12.22 -1.85 -9.83
N ILE A 173 10.98 -1.40 -10.10
CA ILE A 173 9.91 -1.22 -9.13
C ILE A 173 9.18 -2.56 -8.92
N ILE A 174 8.93 -2.92 -7.68
CA ILE A 174 8.13 -4.11 -7.32
C ILE A 174 6.66 -3.82 -7.65
N TYR A 175 6.09 -4.60 -8.56
CA TYR A 175 4.67 -4.51 -8.88
C TYR A 175 3.85 -5.50 -8.05
N GLN A 176 2.80 -5.01 -7.40
CA GLN A 176 1.83 -5.80 -6.64
C GLN A 176 0.45 -5.68 -7.30
N GLY A 177 -0.09 -6.80 -7.79
CA GLY A 177 -1.42 -6.85 -8.38
C GLY A 177 -2.49 -7.18 -7.36
N PHE A 178 -3.60 -6.43 -7.34
CA PHE A 178 -4.78 -6.77 -6.53
C PHE A 178 -6.03 -6.99 -7.39
N SER A 179 -7.12 -7.44 -6.78
CA SER A 179 -8.37 -7.85 -7.42
C SER A 179 -8.24 -9.04 -8.39
N LEU A 180 -7.13 -9.77 -8.35
CA LEU A 180 -6.86 -10.91 -9.25
C LEU A 180 -7.97 -11.95 -9.21
N LEU A 181 -8.39 -12.39 -8.03
CA LEU A 181 -9.41 -13.43 -7.88
C LEU A 181 -10.83 -12.89 -8.02
N THR A 182 -11.12 -11.72 -7.43
CA THR A 182 -12.47 -11.16 -7.36
C THR A 182 -12.94 -10.58 -8.69
N ALA A 183 -12.06 -10.01 -9.49
CA ALA A 183 -12.38 -9.37 -10.77
C ALA A 183 -12.31 -10.32 -11.98
N ASN A 184 -11.79 -11.55 -11.80
CA ASN A 184 -11.67 -12.56 -12.85
C ASN A 184 -12.68 -13.72 -12.68
N ARG A 185 -13.79 -13.53 -11.98
CA ARG A 185 -14.75 -14.61 -11.71
C ARG A 185 -15.26 -15.30 -12.98
N GLU A 186 -15.49 -14.53 -14.05
CA GLU A 186 -15.93 -15.07 -15.33
C GLU A 186 -14.85 -15.94 -15.98
N LEU A 187 -13.58 -15.53 -15.91
CA LEU A 187 -12.46 -16.33 -16.41
C LEU A 187 -12.33 -17.66 -15.67
N PHE A 188 -12.53 -17.67 -14.35
CA PHE A 188 -12.50 -18.92 -13.57
C PHE A 188 -13.67 -19.86 -13.87
N ALA A 189 -14.72 -19.35 -14.55
CA ALA A 189 -15.83 -20.15 -15.03
C ALA A 189 -15.59 -20.72 -16.44
N ASP A 190 -14.59 -20.19 -17.17
CA ASP A 190 -14.27 -20.58 -18.53
C ASP A 190 -13.75 -22.04 -18.57
N PRO A 191 -14.29 -22.90 -19.47
CA PRO A 191 -13.87 -24.31 -19.58
C PRO A 191 -12.37 -24.47 -19.87
N GLU A 192 -11.74 -23.58 -20.65
CA GLU A 192 -10.32 -23.63 -20.97
C GLU A 192 -9.43 -23.34 -19.75
N VAL A 193 -9.92 -22.55 -18.79
CA VAL A 193 -9.21 -22.26 -17.54
C VAL A 193 -9.39 -23.36 -16.51
N ARG A 194 -10.46 -24.16 -16.63
CA ARG A 194 -10.79 -25.26 -15.72
C ARG A 194 -10.18 -26.61 -16.13
N ALA A 195 -9.69 -26.69 -17.35
CA ALA A 195 -9.06 -27.91 -17.90
C ALA A 195 -7.59 -28.04 -17.44
#